data_d54e4dd7e2f688564125db7d63843e27
#
_entry.id   d54e4dd7e2f688564125db7d63843e27
#
_cell.length_a   1.000
_cell.length_b   1.000
_cell.length_c   1.000
_cell.angle_alpha   90.00
_cell.angle_beta   90.00
_cell.angle_gamma   90.00
#
_symmetry.space_group_name_H-M   'P 1'
#
loop_
_entity.id
_entity.type
_entity.pdbx_description
1 polymer ?
#
loop_
_entity_poly.entity_id
_entity_poly.type
_entity_poly.pdbx_seq_one_letter_code
_entity_poly.pdbx_strand_id
1 'polypeptide(L)'
;GDVYKRQVMPGTSTIPASDNARLRAARTAGKYMVQLARSGKTPKDLITKDVLENAIMFDMAVAGSTNAVLHILAYAYELGIKLTLADFEKYAKEIYCINAVIPSGPYTVVDFHYAGGVKQVMKQLAGKIHTDAPTIYGDTTWGELLDSVKSAPNKVIHSLEDPVAKEPGLKIMRGNISPAGAIVRPTAVYEEVKYIKGAAKVYECDQDAYRAIMAGEIVAGDILVIRYEGCKGAPGMKELML
;
A
#
# COMPACT_ATOMS: atom_id res chain seq x y z
N GLY A 1 6.42 0.23 1.98
CA GLY A 1 7.69 0.66 2.56
C GLY A 1 8.80 0.90 1.54
N ASP A 2 9.02 0.00 0.59
CA ASP A 2 10.07 0.13 -0.45
C ASP A 2 9.90 1.37 -1.32
N VAL A 3 8.67 1.70 -1.65
CA VAL A 3 8.37 2.75 -2.63
C VAL A 3 8.25 4.12 -1.96
N TYR A 4 7.41 4.26 -0.96
CA TYR A 4 7.08 5.58 -0.41
C TYR A 4 7.92 5.99 0.80
N LYS A 5 8.34 5.04 1.64
CA LYS A 5 9.14 5.38 2.82
C LYS A 5 10.61 5.56 2.52
N ARG A 6 11.09 4.97 1.41
CA ARG A 6 12.52 4.92 1.09
C ARG A 6 13.38 4.50 2.28
N GLN A 7 12.80 3.68 3.15
CA GLN A 7 13.47 3.17 4.35
C GLN A 7 14.20 1.86 4.07
N VAL A 8 13.93 1.24 2.94
CA VAL A 8 14.53 -0.03 2.53
C VAL A 8 15.03 0.05 1.09
N MET A 9 16.08 -0.68 0.80
CA MET A 9 16.61 -0.77 -0.55
C MET A 9 15.60 -1.48 -1.47
N PRO A 10 15.43 -1.02 -2.72
CA PRO A 10 14.49 -1.61 -3.67
C PRO A 10 14.63 -3.13 -3.80
N GLY A 11 13.53 -3.85 -3.58
CA GLY A 11 13.46 -5.31 -3.66
C GLY A 11 13.83 -6.06 -2.39
N THR A 12 14.08 -5.37 -1.27
CA THR A 12 14.48 -6.04 -0.02
C THR A 12 13.33 -6.26 0.96
N SER A 13 12.22 -5.53 0.83
CA SER A 13 11.08 -5.59 1.76
C SER A 13 10.38 -6.94 1.79
N THR A 14 10.38 -7.67 0.68
CA THR A 14 9.66 -8.94 0.51
C THR A 14 10.56 -10.18 0.68
N ILE A 15 11.84 -10.01 0.98
CA ILE A 15 12.74 -11.14 1.23
C ILE A 15 12.18 -11.96 2.40
N PRO A 16 11.97 -13.27 2.25
CA PRO A 16 11.50 -14.14 3.32
C PRO A 16 12.36 -14.05 4.57
N ALA A 17 11.75 -14.11 5.75
CA ALA A 17 12.46 -13.95 7.02
C ALA A 17 13.55 -15.00 7.24
N SER A 18 13.34 -16.20 6.73
CA SER A 18 14.27 -17.33 6.80
C SER A 18 15.40 -17.30 5.75
N ASP A 19 15.34 -16.36 4.77
CA ASP A 19 16.34 -16.29 3.71
C ASP A 19 17.58 -15.49 4.17
N ASN A 20 18.76 -16.09 4.01
CA ASN A 20 20.04 -15.43 4.29
C ASN A 20 20.29 -14.16 3.46
N ALA A 21 19.58 -13.97 2.35
CA ALA A 21 19.58 -12.71 1.60
C ALA A 21 19.14 -11.53 2.47
N ARG A 22 18.27 -11.76 3.46
CA ARG A 22 17.83 -10.73 4.40
C ARG A 22 18.98 -10.17 5.25
N LEU A 23 19.87 -11.03 5.74
CA LEU A 23 21.06 -10.62 6.50
C LEU A 23 22.04 -9.83 5.63
N ARG A 24 22.22 -10.26 4.37
CA ARG A 24 23.06 -9.53 3.40
C ARG A 24 22.46 -8.16 3.09
N ALA A 25 21.16 -8.08 2.87
CA ALA A 25 20.44 -6.84 2.63
C ALA A 25 20.55 -5.88 3.84
N ALA A 26 20.37 -6.36 5.06
CA ALA A 26 20.53 -5.56 6.28
C ALA A 26 21.93 -4.97 6.42
N ARG A 27 22.96 -5.78 6.16
CA ARG A 27 24.37 -5.32 6.18
C ARG A 27 24.61 -4.23 5.13
N THR A 28 24.09 -4.41 3.93
CA THR A 28 24.22 -3.44 2.83
C THR A 28 23.45 -2.16 3.17
N ALA A 29 22.24 -2.26 3.71
CA ALA A 29 21.45 -1.11 4.15
C ALA A 29 22.21 -0.27 5.21
N GLY A 30 22.87 -0.90 6.17
CA GLY A 30 23.71 -0.19 7.15
C GLY A 30 24.83 0.62 6.51
N LYS A 31 25.51 0.06 5.49
CA LYS A 31 26.53 0.79 4.74
C LYS A 31 25.96 2.02 4.01
N TYR A 32 24.84 1.85 3.32
CA TYR A 32 24.16 2.96 2.64
C TYR A 32 23.67 4.03 3.60
N MET A 33 23.16 3.64 4.77
CA MET A 33 22.70 4.61 5.78
C MET A 33 23.86 5.51 6.25
N VAL A 34 25.05 4.95 6.44
CA VAL A 34 26.25 5.73 6.80
C VAL A 34 26.64 6.69 5.66
N GLN A 35 26.60 6.22 4.41
CA GLN A 35 26.89 7.06 3.25
C GLN A 35 25.88 8.21 3.12
N LEU A 36 24.59 7.91 3.29
CA LEU A 36 23.51 8.89 3.24
C LEU A 36 23.69 9.96 4.34
N ALA A 37 23.98 9.53 5.58
CA ALA A 37 24.25 10.45 6.68
C ALA A 37 25.47 11.36 6.40
N ARG A 38 26.53 10.80 5.83
CA ARG A 38 27.74 11.58 5.44
C ARG A 38 27.48 12.57 4.30
N SER A 39 26.53 12.28 3.41
CA SER A 39 26.16 13.19 2.33
C SER A 39 25.29 14.35 2.79
N GLY A 40 24.83 14.36 4.05
CA GLY A 40 23.94 15.36 4.61
C GLY A 40 22.51 15.30 4.08
N LYS A 41 22.16 14.32 3.25
CA LYS A 41 20.80 14.14 2.73
C LYS A 41 19.85 13.68 3.81
N THR A 42 18.68 14.29 3.85
CA THR A 42 17.58 13.99 4.79
C THR A 42 16.42 13.30 4.08
N PRO A 43 15.46 12.70 4.80
CA PRO A 43 14.24 12.20 4.19
C PRO A 43 13.50 13.25 3.35
N LYS A 44 13.57 14.53 3.73
CA LYS A 44 12.96 15.64 2.98
C LYS A 44 13.56 15.80 1.57
N ASP A 45 14.85 15.53 1.42
CA ASP A 45 15.52 15.62 0.12
C ASP A 45 15.20 14.40 -0.78
N LEU A 46 14.79 13.30 -0.17
CA LEU A 46 14.54 12.04 -0.88
C LEU A 46 13.06 11.81 -1.19
N ILE A 47 12.15 12.20 -0.30
CA ILE A 47 10.71 11.96 -0.46
C ILE A 47 10.10 13.17 -1.14
N THR A 48 9.97 13.11 -2.45
CA THR A 48 9.33 14.12 -3.29
C THR A 48 7.87 13.77 -3.55
N LYS A 49 7.12 14.69 -4.18
CA LYS A 49 5.76 14.43 -4.62
C LYS A 49 5.70 13.22 -5.58
N ASP A 50 6.61 13.17 -6.55
CA ASP A 50 6.67 12.09 -7.54
C ASP A 50 6.91 10.71 -6.90
N VAL A 51 7.69 10.68 -5.82
CA VAL A 51 7.91 9.45 -5.04
C VAL A 51 6.63 9.00 -4.35
N LEU A 52 5.86 9.92 -3.78
CA LEU A 52 4.59 9.59 -3.14
C LEU A 52 3.54 9.18 -4.19
N GLU A 53 3.51 9.82 -5.35
CA GLU A 53 2.64 9.42 -6.46
C GLU A 53 3.00 8.04 -7.01
N ASN A 54 4.30 7.73 -7.15
CA ASN A 54 4.75 6.36 -7.49
C ASN A 54 4.29 5.33 -6.45
N ALA A 55 4.29 5.70 -5.18
CA ALA A 55 3.81 4.83 -4.12
C ALA A 55 2.31 4.59 -4.20
N ILE A 56 1.52 5.61 -4.53
CA ILE A 56 0.08 5.46 -4.77
C ILE A 56 -0.17 4.51 -5.95
N MET A 57 0.52 4.70 -7.07
CA MET A 57 0.39 3.83 -8.24
C MET A 57 0.78 2.39 -7.93
N PHE A 58 1.84 2.18 -7.16
CA PHE A 58 2.23 0.86 -6.70
C PHE A 58 1.16 0.22 -5.80
N ASP A 59 0.61 0.97 -4.84
CA ASP A 59 -0.42 0.49 -3.91
C ASP A 59 -1.70 0.08 -4.66
N MET A 60 -2.10 0.84 -5.68
CA MET A 60 -3.19 0.48 -6.60
C MET A 60 -2.90 -0.82 -7.36
N ALA A 61 -1.69 -0.98 -7.87
CA ALA A 61 -1.29 -2.13 -8.68
C ALA A 61 -1.21 -3.44 -7.88
N VAL A 62 -0.89 -3.38 -6.59
CA VAL A 62 -0.73 -4.58 -5.76
C VAL A 62 -1.92 -4.88 -4.85
N ALA A 63 -3.00 -4.10 -4.91
CA ALA A 63 -4.08 -4.15 -3.93
C ALA A 63 -3.52 -4.09 -2.50
N GLY A 64 -2.72 -3.06 -2.26
CA GLY A 64 -1.94 -2.92 -1.05
C GLY A 64 -2.78 -2.66 0.20
N SER A 65 -2.14 -2.23 1.27
CA SER A 65 -2.82 -1.96 2.53
C SER A 65 -3.57 -0.63 2.52
N THR A 66 -4.79 -0.62 3.01
CA THR A 66 -5.54 0.63 3.26
C THR A 66 -4.80 1.56 4.24
N ASN A 67 -3.98 1.01 5.13
CA ASN A 67 -3.10 1.77 6.02
C ASN A 67 -2.07 2.61 5.25
N ALA A 68 -1.62 2.15 4.08
CA ALA A 68 -0.66 2.89 3.26
C ALA A 68 -1.19 4.26 2.86
N VAL A 69 -2.50 4.40 2.61
CA VAL A 69 -3.14 5.68 2.26
C VAL A 69 -2.95 6.70 3.39
N LEU A 70 -3.19 6.30 4.64
CA LEU A 70 -2.98 7.17 5.81
C LEU A 70 -1.52 7.55 5.96
N HIS A 71 -0.61 6.59 5.82
CA HIS A 71 0.83 6.85 5.94
C HIS A 71 1.36 7.75 4.84
N ILE A 72 0.94 7.55 3.59
CA ILE A 72 1.36 8.41 2.46
C ILE A 72 0.88 9.84 2.69
N LEU A 73 -0.38 10.03 3.12
CA LEU A 73 -0.91 11.36 3.44
C LEU A 73 -0.20 12.00 4.64
N ALA A 74 0.17 11.23 5.66
CA ALA A 74 0.94 11.72 6.80
C ALA A 74 2.34 12.18 6.38
N TYR A 75 3.04 11.40 5.54
CA TYR A 75 4.32 11.84 4.98
C TYR A 75 4.19 13.11 4.15
N ALA A 76 3.18 13.21 3.31
CA ALA A 76 2.92 14.39 2.53
C ALA A 76 2.72 15.63 3.43
N TYR A 77 1.91 15.47 4.49
CA TYR A 77 1.65 16.54 5.46
C TYR A 77 2.92 17.00 6.18
N GLU A 78 3.70 16.09 6.74
CA GLU A 78 4.95 16.39 7.46
C GLU A 78 6.02 17.08 6.55
N LEU A 79 6.01 16.72 5.28
CA LEU A 79 6.95 17.27 4.30
C LEU A 79 6.43 18.54 3.62
N GLY A 80 5.21 19.01 3.94
CA GLY A 80 4.58 20.15 3.28
C GLY A 80 4.20 19.89 1.82
N ILE A 81 4.04 18.62 1.42
CA ILE A 81 3.63 18.21 0.07
C ILE A 81 2.10 18.19 0.00
N LYS A 82 1.53 18.90 -0.96
CA LYS A 82 0.08 18.90 -1.18
C LYS A 82 -0.34 17.59 -1.85
N LEU A 83 -0.98 16.74 -1.07
CA LEU A 83 -1.54 15.45 -1.49
C LEU A 83 -2.86 15.21 -0.77
N THR A 84 -3.85 14.64 -1.46
CA THR A 84 -5.19 14.39 -0.95
C THR A 84 -5.75 13.06 -1.46
N LEU A 85 -6.91 12.63 -0.97
CA LEU A 85 -7.60 11.46 -1.50
C LEU A 85 -7.97 11.58 -2.99
N ALA A 86 -8.09 12.80 -3.52
CA ALA A 86 -8.34 13.01 -4.95
C ALA A 86 -7.17 12.51 -5.83
N ASP A 87 -5.94 12.56 -5.32
CA ASP A 87 -4.77 12.04 -6.03
C ASP A 87 -4.87 10.49 -6.10
N PHE A 88 -5.36 9.84 -5.05
CA PHE A 88 -5.63 8.40 -5.07
C PHE A 88 -6.77 8.05 -6.04
N GLU A 89 -7.85 8.85 -6.08
CA GLU A 89 -8.96 8.67 -7.04
C GLU A 89 -8.48 8.81 -8.50
N LYS A 90 -7.54 9.71 -8.75
CA LYS A 90 -6.93 9.90 -10.08
C LYS A 90 -6.22 8.61 -10.52
N TYR A 91 -5.32 8.09 -9.70
CA TYR A 91 -4.54 6.90 -10.05
C TYR A 91 -5.36 5.62 -10.03
N ALA A 92 -6.41 5.54 -9.22
CA ALA A 92 -7.36 4.42 -9.24
C ALA A 92 -8.09 4.24 -10.58
N LYS A 93 -8.18 5.29 -11.39
CA LYS A 93 -8.78 5.22 -12.75
C LYS A 93 -7.80 4.73 -13.81
N GLU A 94 -6.51 4.75 -13.53
CA GLU A 94 -5.45 4.48 -14.50
C GLU A 94 -4.71 3.17 -14.23
N ILE A 95 -4.71 2.72 -12.98
CA ILE A 95 -3.93 1.56 -12.53
C ILE A 95 -4.88 0.48 -12.01
N TYR A 96 -4.88 -0.65 -12.70
CA TYR A 96 -5.60 -1.85 -12.28
C TYR A 96 -4.72 -2.78 -11.43
N CYS A 97 -5.36 -3.68 -10.69
CA CYS A 97 -4.66 -4.66 -9.89
C CYS A 97 -3.97 -5.71 -10.77
N ILE A 98 -2.64 -5.76 -10.70
CA ILE A 98 -1.81 -6.72 -11.46
C ILE A 98 -1.17 -7.79 -10.56
N ASN A 99 -1.47 -7.79 -9.28
CA ASN A 99 -0.86 -8.68 -8.30
C ASN A 99 -1.87 -9.74 -7.81
N ALA A 100 -1.55 -11.02 -8.05
CA ALA A 100 -2.39 -12.16 -7.69
C ALA A 100 -2.08 -12.75 -6.29
N VAL A 101 -1.59 -11.92 -5.37
CA VAL A 101 -1.32 -12.32 -3.97
C VAL A 101 -2.59 -12.24 -3.14
N ILE A 102 -2.75 -13.13 -2.17
CA ILE A 102 -3.87 -13.13 -1.22
C ILE A 102 -4.08 -11.73 -0.61
N PRO A 103 -5.32 -11.20 -0.58
CA PRO A 103 -6.61 -11.80 -0.94
C PRO A 103 -7.02 -11.65 -2.41
N SER A 104 -6.24 -10.98 -3.25
CA SER A 104 -6.56 -10.72 -4.67
C SER A 104 -6.32 -11.93 -5.58
N GLY A 105 -5.69 -12.98 -5.09
CA GLY A 105 -5.39 -14.20 -5.81
C GLY A 105 -4.86 -15.29 -4.89
N PRO A 106 -4.37 -16.42 -5.41
CA PRO A 106 -4.02 -17.58 -4.61
C PRO A 106 -2.59 -17.59 -4.07
N TYR A 107 -1.74 -16.63 -4.46
CA TYR A 107 -0.31 -16.66 -4.15
C TYR A 107 0.04 -15.97 -2.84
N THR A 108 1.19 -16.34 -2.29
CA THR A 108 1.73 -15.74 -1.05
C THR A 108 2.69 -14.58 -1.35
N VAL A 109 3.08 -13.82 -0.31
CA VAL A 109 4.13 -12.79 -0.42
C VAL A 109 5.50 -13.40 -0.76
N VAL A 110 5.72 -14.66 -0.40
CA VAL A 110 6.94 -15.41 -0.76
C VAL A 110 6.95 -15.67 -2.28
N ASP A 111 5.83 -16.10 -2.85
CA ASP A 111 5.68 -16.26 -4.30
C ASP A 111 5.89 -14.94 -5.02
N PHE A 112 5.35 -13.84 -4.48
CA PHE A 112 5.54 -12.50 -5.01
C PHE A 112 7.03 -12.10 -5.04
N HIS A 113 7.78 -12.38 -3.98
CA HIS A 113 9.21 -12.12 -3.93
C HIS A 113 9.95 -12.84 -5.07
N TYR A 114 9.73 -14.14 -5.20
CA TYR A 114 10.39 -14.96 -6.23
C TYR A 114 9.89 -14.68 -7.66
N ALA A 115 8.69 -14.13 -7.80
CA ALA A 115 8.17 -13.65 -9.09
C ALA A 115 8.79 -12.30 -9.55
N GLY A 116 9.72 -11.74 -8.78
CA GLY A 116 10.40 -10.48 -9.07
C GLY A 116 10.03 -9.33 -8.14
N GLY A 117 8.99 -9.50 -7.31
CA GLY A 117 8.62 -8.59 -6.23
C GLY A 117 8.37 -7.14 -6.68
N VAL A 118 8.70 -6.20 -5.80
CA VAL A 118 8.49 -4.77 -6.03
C VAL A 118 9.09 -4.28 -7.35
N LYS A 119 10.32 -4.73 -7.68
CA LYS A 119 10.99 -4.29 -8.92
C LYS A 119 10.22 -4.72 -10.17
N GLN A 120 9.65 -5.93 -10.16
CA GLN A 120 8.87 -6.41 -11.30
C GLN A 120 7.56 -5.64 -11.45
N VAL A 121 6.86 -5.33 -10.35
CA VAL A 121 5.67 -4.47 -10.39
C VAL A 121 6.02 -3.09 -10.93
N MET A 122 7.06 -2.45 -10.41
CA MET A 122 7.50 -1.13 -10.89
C MET A 122 7.92 -1.16 -12.37
N LYS A 123 8.49 -2.29 -12.85
CA LYS A 123 8.79 -2.47 -14.27
C LYS A 123 7.53 -2.56 -15.14
N GLN A 124 6.46 -3.22 -14.64
CA GLN A 124 5.17 -3.21 -15.35
C GLN A 124 4.53 -1.83 -15.37
N LEU A 125 4.78 -1.01 -14.34
CA LEU A 125 4.30 0.35 -14.22
C LEU A 125 5.18 1.40 -14.91
N ALA A 126 6.31 1.03 -15.54
CA ALA A 126 7.33 1.98 -16.02
C ALA A 126 6.78 3.07 -16.97
N GLY A 127 5.74 2.76 -17.77
CA GLY A 127 5.07 3.73 -18.63
C GLY A 127 4.08 4.67 -17.94
N LYS A 128 3.87 4.51 -16.64
CA LYS A 128 2.91 5.30 -15.84
C LYS A 128 3.57 6.08 -14.70
N ILE A 129 4.61 5.52 -14.11
CA ILE A 129 5.30 6.11 -12.94
C ILE A 129 6.25 7.24 -13.34
N HIS A 130 6.62 8.07 -12.38
CA HIS A 130 7.67 9.06 -12.51
C HIS A 130 9.04 8.37 -12.44
N THR A 131 9.61 8.05 -13.59
CA THR A 131 10.89 7.33 -13.70
C THR A 131 12.09 8.15 -13.23
N ASP A 132 12.01 9.48 -13.30
CA ASP A 132 13.04 10.39 -12.82
C ASP A 132 13.05 10.55 -11.29
N ALA A 133 12.02 10.03 -10.62
CA ALA A 133 11.95 10.04 -9.17
C ALA A 133 13.13 9.27 -8.56
N PRO A 134 13.87 9.89 -7.61
CA PRO A 134 15.06 9.28 -7.05
C PRO A 134 14.73 8.05 -6.21
N THR A 135 15.65 7.10 -6.08
CA THR A 135 15.58 5.96 -5.14
C THR A 135 16.22 6.32 -3.79
N ILE A 136 16.22 5.38 -2.83
CA ILE A 136 16.89 5.55 -1.53
C ILE A 136 18.40 5.77 -1.68
N TYR A 137 18.99 5.34 -2.77
CA TYR A 137 20.41 5.55 -3.05
C TYR A 137 20.77 7.03 -3.25
N GLY A 138 19.75 7.86 -3.57
CA GLY A 138 19.87 9.31 -3.64
C GLY A 138 20.58 9.86 -4.87
N ASP A 139 21.27 9.02 -5.60
CA ASP A 139 21.99 9.29 -6.84
C ASP A 139 21.50 8.44 -8.03
N THR A 140 20.52 7.57 -7.78
CA THR A 140 19.92 6.68 -8.78
C THR A 140 18.42 6.90 -8.84
N THR A 141 17.87 7.02 -10.03
CA THR A 141 16.43 7.15 -10.29
C THR A 141 15.74 5.77 -10.42
N TRP A 142 14.41 5.77 -10.40
CA TRP A 142 13.64 4.57 -10.70
C TRP A 142 13.88 4.10 -12.13
N GLY A 143 14.00 5.00 -13.11
CA GLY A 143 14.30 4.66 -14.50
C GLY A 143 15.59 3.86 -14.62
N GLU A 144 16.70 4.42 -14.12
CA GLU A 144 18.01 3.76 -14.13
C GLU A 144 17.98 2.40 -13.41
N LEU A 145 17.27 2.30 -12.29
CA LEU A 145 17.12 1.02 -11.59
C LEU A 145 16.38 -0.01 -12.46
N LEU A 146 15.30 0.42 -13.12
CA LEU A 146 14.44 -0.45 -13.92
C LEU A 146 15.04 -0.83 -15.28
N ASP A 147 16.05 -0.12 -15.76
CA ASP A 147 16.78 -0.49 -17.01
C ASP A 147 17.46 -1.86 -16.86
N SER A 148 17.92 -2.18 -15.66
CA SER A 148 18.51 -3.49 -15.36
C SER A 148 17.47 -4.60 -15.11
N VAL A 149 16.18 -4.26 -14.99
CA VAL A 149 15.09 -5.20 -14.70
C VAL A 149 14.44 -5.65 -15.99
N LYS A 150 14.55 -6.93 -16.32
CA LYS A 150 13.84 -7.52 -17.45
C LYS A 150 12.34 -7.56 -17.14
N SER A 151 11.52 -7.04 -18.07
CA SER A 151 10.06 -7.20 -17.97
C SER A 151 9.70 -8.68 -18.19
N ALA A 152 9.10 -9.31 -17.17
CA ALA A 152 8.73 -10.72 -17.18
C ALA A 152 7.42 -10.92 -16.41
N PRO A 153 6.27 -10.45 -16.95
CA PRO A 153 4.98 -10.73 -16.35
C PRO A 153 4.76 -12.24 -16.24
N ASN A 154 4.09 -12.66 -15.20
CA ASN A 154 3.88 -14.07 -14.87
C ASN A 154 2.55 -14.23 -14.11
N LYS A 155 2.23 -15.44 -13.68
CA LYS A 155 0.97 -15.75 -12.97
C LYS A 155 0.80 -15.10 -11.60
N VAL A 156 1.85 -14.54 -11.01
CA VAL A 156 1.83 -13.83 -9.71
C VAL A 156 1.78 -12.33 -9.91
N ILE A 157 2.57 -11.82 -10.88
CA ILE A 157 2.65 -10.41 -11.25
C ILE A 157 2.32 -10.32 -12.73
N HIS A 158 1.12 -9.85 -13.04
CA HIS A 158 0.60 -9.68 -14.39
C HIS A 158 1.14 -8.39 -15.03
N SER A 159 0.83 -8.18 -16.31
CA SER A 159 1.05 -6.89 -16.96
C SER A 159 -0.15 -5.95 -16.78
N LEU A 160 0.02 -4.67 -17.09
CA LEU A 160 -1.10 -3.71 -17.08
C LEU A 160 -2.13 -3.99 -18.19
N GLU A 161 -1.71 -4.62 -19.29
CA GLU A 161 -2.57 -4.99 -20.41
C GLU A 161 -3.44 -6.21 -20.10
N ASP A 162 -2.94 -7.10 -19.20
CA ASP A 162 -3.65 -8.30 -18.74
C ASP A 162 -3.68 -8.34 -17.19
N PRO A 163 -4.43 -7.45 -16.55
CA PRO A 163 -4.48 -7.34 -15.09
C PRO A 163 -5.24 -8.51 -14.46
N VAL A 164 -4.95 -8.79 -13.18
CA VAL A 164 -5.70 -9.77 -12.36
C VAL A 164 -7.17 -9.37 -12.22
N ALA A 165 -7.43 -8.07 -12.08
CA ALA A 165 -8.77 -7.50 -12.03
C ALA A 165 -8.78 -6.15 -12.75
N LYS A 166 -9.84 -5.89 -13.53
CA LYS A 166 -10.09 -4.58 -14.18
C LYS A 166 -10.66 -3.56 -13.19
N GLU A 167 -10.18 -3.61 -11.97
CA GLU A 167 -10.46 -2.69 -10.89
C GLU A 167 -9.15 -2.30 -10.21
N PRO A 168 -9.05 -1.09 -9.62
CA PRO A 168 -7.88 -0.71 -8.85
C PRO A 168 -7.76 -1.55 -7.58
N GLY A 169 -6.56 -1.71 -7.07
CA GLY A 169 -6.33 -2.43 -5.82
C GLY A 169 -6.99 -1.76 -4.61
N LEU A 170 -7.07 -0.42 -4.63
CA LEU A 170 -7.80 0.38 -3.64
C LEU A 170 -8.76 1.34 -4.33
N LYS A 171 -9.93 1.57 -3.73
CA LYS A 171 -10.95 2.49 -4.23
C LYS A 171 -11.39 3.46 -3.14
N ILE A 172 -11.52 4.72 -3.51
CA ILE A 172 -12.08 5.74 -2.63
C ILE A 172 -13.60 5.75 -2.82
N MET A 173 -14.33 5.58 -1.74
CA MET A 173 -15.79 5.62 -1.68
C MET A 173 -16.22 6.92 -1.02
N ARG A 174 -17.37 7.46 -1.45
CA ARG A 174 -17.98 8.65 -0.83
C ARG A 174 -19.47 8.41 -0.59
N GLY A 175 -19.97 8.90 0.51
CA GLY A 175 -21.37 8.80 0.89
C GLY A 175 -21.70 9.70 2.07
N ASN A 176 -22.95 9.68 2.48
CA ASN A 176 -23.45 10.50 3.60
C ASN A 176 -22.80 10.12 4.96
N ILE A 177 -22.37 8.86 5.12
CA ILE A 177 -21.66 8.42 6.32
C ILE A 177 -20.20 8.92 6.32
N SER A 178 -19.57 8.94 5.15
CA SER A 178 -18.18 9.41 4.98
C SER A 178 -18.06 10.35 3.77
N PRO A 179 -18.49 11.61 3.89
CA PRO A 179 -18.45 12.56 2.78
C PRO A 179 -17.03 12.94 2.38
N ALA A 180 -16.08 12.92 3.32
CA ALA A 180 -14.66 13.17 3.05
C ALA A 180 -13.98 12.02 2.29
N GLY A 181 -14.52 10.82 2.36
CA GLY A 181 -14.03 9.63 1.69
C GLY A 181 -13.77 8.48 2.66
N ALA A 182 -13.93 7.28 2.15
CA ALA A 182 -13.57 6.02 2.79
C ALA A 182 -12.79 5.16 1.80
N ILE A 183 -12.04 4.18 2.28
CA ILE A 183 -11.17 3.35 1.47
C ILE A 183 -11.68 1.92 1.53
N VAL A 184 -11.74 1.28 0.37
CA VAL A 184 -12.05 -0.15 0.25
C VAL A 184 -11.04 -0.81 -0.68
N ARG A 185 -10.76 -2.08 -0.41
CA ARG A 185 -10.03 -2.97 -1.33
C ARG A 185 -11.05 -3.83 -2.08
N PRO A 186 -11.42 -3.50 -3.34
CA PRO A 186 -12.49 -4.19 -4.05
C PRO A 186 -12.25 -5.69 -4.19
N THR A 187 -11.00 -6.09 -4.42
CA THR A 187 -10.60 -7.50 -4.59
C THR A 187 -10.71 -8.34 -3.32
N ALA A 188 -10.92 -7.73 -2.16
CA ALA A 188 -11.13 -8.40 -0.88
C ALA A 188 -12.61 -8.39 -0.42
N VAL A 189 -13.50 -7.82 -1.23
CA VAL A 189 -14.94 -7.77 -0.93
C VAL A 189 -15.65 -8.87 -1.69
N TYR A 190 -16.27 -9.80 -0.96
CA TYR A 190 -17.08 -10.85 -1.56
C TYR A 190 -18.31 -10.26 -2.28
N GLU A 191 -18.75 -10.89 -3.36
CA GLU A 191 -19.88 -10.41 -4.17
C GLU A 191 -21.16 -10.20 -3.33
N GLU A 192 -21.41 -11.11 -2.38
CA GLU A 192 -22.60 -11.11 -1.52
C GLU A 192 -22.66 -9.91 -0.58
N VAL A 193 -21.50 -9.28 -0.29
CA VAL A 193 -21.41 -8.12 0.61
C VAL A 193 -21.12 -6.80 -0.11
N LYS A 194 -21.06 -6.81 -1.44
CA LYS A 194 -20.94 -5.55 -2.23
C LYS A 194 -22.16 -4.64 -2.06
N TYR A 195 -23.32 -5.22 -1.78
CA TYR A 195 -24.52 -4.50 -1.39
C TYR A 195 -25.13 -5.15 -0.15
N ILE A 196 -25.11 -4.45 0.97
CA ILE A 196 -25.71 -4.89 2.22
C ILE A 196 -26.65 -3.81 2.76
N LYS A 197 -27.74 -4.25 3.41
CA LYS A 197 -28.68 -3.39 4.13
C LYS A 197 -29.09 -4.10 5.41
N GLY A 198 -28.94 -3.44 6.54
CA GLY A 198 -29.27 -4.01 7.84
C GLY A 198 -29.33 -2.96 8.93
N ALA A 199 -29.65 -3.41 10.15
CA ALA A 199 -29.58 -2.57 11.34
C ALA A 199 -28.12 -2.27 11.70
N ALA A 200 -27.82 -0.99 11.93
CA ALA A 200 -26.48 -0.59 12.37
C ALA A 200 -26.36 -0.77 13.90
N LYS A 201 -25.37 -1.54 14.33
CA LYS A 201 -24.90 -1.63 15.72
C LYS A 201 -23.65 -0.79 15.86
N VAL A 202 -23.74 0.30 16.61
CA VAL A 202 -22.72 1.33 16.70
C VAL A 202 -21.99 1.22 18.03
N TYR A 203 -20.65 1.16 17.97
CA TYR A 203 -19.76 1.11 19.14
C TYR A 203 -18.76 2.26 19.10
N GLU A 204 -18.39 2.74 20.28
CA GLU A 204 -17.48 3.87 20.43
C GLU A 204 -15.99 3.47 20.42
N CYS A 205 -15.70 2.17 20.51
CA CYS A 205 -14.36 1.60 20.40
C CYS A 205 -14.42 0.12 19.98
N ASP A 206 -13.27 -0.41 19.52
CA ASP A 206 -13.10 -1.81 19.12
C ASP A 206 -13.34 -2.80 20.27
N GLN A 207 -12.93 -2.45 21.50
CA GLN A 207 -13.08 -3.33 22.67
C GLN A 207 -14.56 -3.57 23.02
N ASP A 208 -15.42 -2.57 22.87
CA ASP A 208 -16.86 -2.71 23.13
C ASP A 208 -17.51 -3.57 22.04
N ALA A 209 -17.12 -3.36 20.78
CA ALA A 209 -17.57 -4.19 19.67
C ALA A 209 -17.14 -5.66 19.87
N TYR A 210 -15.90 -5.90 20.26
CA TYR A 210 -15.37 -7.24 20.56
C TYR A 210 -16.19 -7.92 21.67
N ARG A 211 -16.48 -7.21 22.77
CA ARG A 211 -17.31 -7.77 23.87
C ARG A 211 -18.69 -8.16 23.39
N ALA A 212 -19.33 -7.33 22.56
CA ALA A 212 -20.65 -7.61 21.98
C ALA A 212 -20.62 -8.84 21.05
N ILE A 213 -19.57 -8.99 20.25
CA ILE A 213 -19.36 -10.18 19.41
C ILE A 213 -19.24 -11.42 20.30
N MET A 214 -18.40 -11.39 21.31
CA MET A 214 -18.18 -12.50 22.23
C MET A 214 -19.40 -12.85 23.08
N ALA A 215 -20.26 -11.86 23.35
CA ALA A 215 -21.54 -12.06 24.04
C ALA A 215 -22.65 -12.59 23.11
N GLY A 216 -22.41 -12.74 21.82
CA GLY A 216 -23.41 -13.18 20.83
C GLY A 216 -24.49 -12.12 20.52
N GLU A 217 -24.21 -10.85 20.82
CA GLU A 217 -25.15 -9.76 20.55
C GLU A 217 -25.16 -9.35 19.07
N ILE A 218 -24.11 -9.70 18.33
CA ILE A 218 -24.00 -9.45 16.89
C ILE A 218 -24.47 -10.70 16.15
N VAL A 219 -25.41 -10.52 15.25
CA VAL A 219 -25.99 -11.63 14.46
C VAL A 219 -25.83 -11.40 12.97
N ALA A 220 -25.99 -12.45 12.19
CA ALA A 220 -25.92 -12.36 10.72
C ALA A 220 -26.94 -11.34 10.19
N GLY A 221 -26.47 -10.42 9.35
CA GLY A 221 -27.26 -9.32 8.80
C GLY A 221 -27.11 -7.98 9.53
N ASP A 222 -26.49 -7.96 10.70
CA ASP A 222 -26.14 -6.70 11.36
C ASP A 222 -24.99 -5.99 10.61
N ILE A 223 -25.02 -4.66 10.67
CA ILE A 223 -23.94 -3.80 10.19
C ILE A 223 -23.20 -3.23 11.39
N LEU A 224 -21.98 -3.70 11.61
CA LEU A 224 -21.14 -3.23 12.70
C LEU A 224 -20.49 -1.90 12.33
N VAL A 225 -20.67 -0.88 13.16
CA VAL A 225 -20.06 0.44 12.98
C VAL A 225 -19.23 0.77 14.24
N ILE A 226 -17.93 0.92 14.07
CA ILE A 226 -17.01 1.29 15.13
C ILE A 226 -16.54 2.72 14.90
N ARG A 227 -16.67 3.58 15.90
CA ARG A 227 -16.35 5.01 15.82
C ARG A 227 -15.10 5.32 16.64
N TYR A 228 -14.53 6.51 16.38
CA TYR A 228 -13.41 7.11 17.14
C TYR A 228 -12.12 6.30 17.17
N GLU A 229 -11.93 5.38 16.24
CA GLU A 229 -10.68 4.62 16.08
C GLU A 229 -9.69 5.27 15.08
N GLY A 230 -9.94 6.52 14.69
CA GLY A 230 -9.03 7.29 13.82
C GLY A 230 -7.80 7.81 14.55
N CYS A 231 -6.86 8.36 13.78
CA CYS A 231 -5.58 8.88 14.31
C CYS A 231 -5.70 10.24 15.02
N LYS A 232 -6.80 10.98 14.87
CA LYS A 232 -6.98 12.29 15.51
C LYS A 232 -7.10 12.15 17.01
N GLY A 233 -6.15 12.73 17.74
CA GLY A 233 -6.09 12.67 19.21
C GLY A 233 -5.55 11.35 19.77
N ALA A 234 -5.05 10.46 18.92
CA ALA A 234 -4.41 9.20 19.30
C ALA A 234 -2.91 9.20 18.93
N PRO A 235 -2.08 8.36 19.58
CA PRO A 235 -0.65 8.28 19.30
C PRO A 235 -0.34 7.58 17.96
N GLY A 236 -1.33 7.25 17.19
CA GLY A 236 -1.27 6.53 15.93
C GLY A 236 -2.61 5.89 15.63
N MET A 237 -2.63 5.04 14.61
CA MET A 237 -3.81 4.28 14.25
C MET A 237 -3.76 2.90 14.90
N LYS A 238 -4.80 2.56 15.64
CA LYS A 238 -4.96 1.21 16.16
C LYS A 238 -5.28 0.23 15.02
N GLU A 239 -4.77 -0.96 15.08
CA GLU A 239 -5.25 -2.07 14.28
C GLU A 239 -6.48 -2.70 14.92
N LEU A 240 -7.57 -2.79 14.16
CA LEU A 240 -8.75 -3.52 14.57
C LEU A 240 -8.48 -5.02 14.43
N MET A 241 -8.49 -5.74 15.54
CA MET A 241 -8.28 -7.18 15.62
C MET A 241 -9.60 -7.89 15.99
N LEU A 242 -10.60 -7.76 15.10
CA LEU A 242 -11.92 -8.34 15.26
C LEU A 242 -12.09 -9.59 14.41
#